data_d80c8e7db7f68291b89feb9669f80683
#
_entry.id   d80c8e7db7f68291b89feb9669f80683
#
_cell.length_a   1.000
_cell.length_b   1.000
_cell.length_c   1.000
_cell.angle_alpha   90.00
_cell.angle_beta   90.00
_cell.angle_gamma   90.00
#
_symmetry.space_group_name_H-M   'P 1'
#
loop_
_entity.id
_entity.type
_entity.pdbx_description
1 polymer ?
#
loop_
_entity_poly.entity_id
_entity_poly.type
_entity_poly.pdbx_seq_one_letter_code
_entity_poly.pdbx_strand_id
1 'polypeptide(L)'
;MRYKYCPECGIKLTDRQAGDDGLVPYCNECQMYWFNTFASCVIVMVVNEFQEIAMLHQSYISDEFETFVAGFMTPGETAEQAAVREVKEELGLEVEHLEYAGTHWFAKREQLMHAFIGYVKKRDFVLSTEVNDANWVTFEEAPKRMFPDRPGNTQHILYRQYTAHINGK
;
A
#
# COMPACT_ATOMS: atom_id res chain seq x y z
N MET A 1 -10.67 5.48 11.18
CA MET A 1 -10.69 5.50 12.68
C MET A 1 -11.48 6.70 13.15
N ARG A 2 -12.43 6.54 14.09
CA ARG A 2 -13.22 7.63 14.67
C ARG A 2 -12.66 8.03 16.04
N TYR A 3 -12.37 9.31 16.22
CA TYR A 3 -11.88 9.86 17.47
C TYR A 3 -12.98 9.87 18.55
N LYS A 4 -12.63 9.44 19.75
CA LYS A 4 -13.50 9.50 20.94
C LYS A 4 -13.09 10.64 21.90
N TYR A 5 -11.82 11.00 21.88
CA TYR A 5 -11.22 12.05 22.68
C TYR A 5 -10.45 13.00 21.76
N CYS A 6 -10.38 14.26 22.14
CA CYS A 6 -9.65 15.27 21.39
C CYS A 6 -8.14 14.97 21.43
N PRO A 7 -7.47 14.84 20.28
CA PRO A 7 -6.01 14.64 20.26
C PRO A 7 -5.20 15.80 20.83
N GLU A 8 -5.77 17.04 20.85
CA GLU A 8 -5.08 18.22 21.35
C GLU A 8 -5.20 18.35 22.88
N CYS A 9 -6.42 18.25 23.44
CA CYS A 9 -6.65 18.55 24.85
C CYS A 9 -7.14 17.35 25.68
N GLY A 10 -7.35 16.18 25.08
CA GLY A 10 -7.76 14.97 25.75
C GLY A 10 -9.21 14.89 26.19
N ILE A 11 -10.03 15.94 25.97
CA ILE A 11 -11.44 15.96 26.37
C ILE A 11 -12.26 15.06 25.45
N LYS A 12 -13.26 14.39 26.04
CA LYS A 12 -14.19 13.55 25.28
C LYS A 12 -14.97 14.39 24.26
N LEU A 13 -14.96 13.93 23.02
CA LEU A 13 -15.66 14.57 21.92
C LEU A 13 -17.17 14.34 21.99
N THR A 14 -17.93 15.31 21.46
CA THR A 14 -19.38 15.23 21.26
C THR A 14 -19.68 15.31 19.75
N ASP A 15 -20.74 14.66 19.31
CA ASP A 15 -21.14 14.74 17.91
C ASP A 15 -21.84 16.09 17.64
N ARG A 16 -21.40 16.78 16.57
CA ARG A 16 -21.96 18.05 16.11
C ARG A 16 -22.14 18.04 14.60
N GLN A 17 -23.22 18.65 14.12
CA GLN A 17 -23.47 18.78 12.68
C GLN A 17 -22.37 19.59 11.99
N ALA A 18 -21.78 19.03 10.95
CA ALA A 18 -20.73 19.63 10.13
C ALA A 18 -21.20 19.73 8.67
N GLY A 19 -22.05 20.69 8.37
CA GLY A 19 -22.61 20.87 7.02
C GLY A 19 -23.25 19.58 6.49
N ASP A 20 -22.88 19.19 5.27
CA ASP A 20 -23.40 17.99 4.58
C ASP A 20 -22.72 16.69 5.04
N ASP A 21 -21.62 16.78 5.82
CA ASP A 21 -20.92 15.59 6.37
C ASP A 21 -21.66 14.92 7.53
N GLY A 22 -22.76 15.53 7.99
CA GLY A 22 -23.57 14.99 9.09
C GLY A 22 -22.93 15.20 10.46
N LEU A 23 -23.07 14.20 11.34
CA LEU A 23 -22.56 14.26 12.71
C LEU A 23 -21.07 13.86 12.76
N VAL A 24 -20.22 14.81 13.09
CA VAL A 24 -18.76 14.69 13.19
C VAL A 24 -18.34 14.93 14.65
N PRO A 25 -17.39 14.16 15.21
CA PRO A 25 -16.80 14.41 16.52
C PRO A 25 -16.28 15.85 16.64
N TYR A 26 -16.69 16.56 17.68
CA TYR A 26 -16.33 17.95 17.91
C TYR A 26 -15.80 18.16 19.34
N CYS A 27 -14.73 18.93 19.45
CA CYS A 27 -14.20 19.37 20.74
C CYS A 27 -14.76 20.74 21.10
N ASN A 28 -15.50 20.83 22.21
CA ASN A 28 -16.08 22.10 22.67
C ASN A 28 -15.01 23.06 23.23
N GLU A 29 -13.90 22.57 23.78
CA GLU A 29 -12.80 23.39 24.27
C GLU A 29 -11.94 23.95 23.15
N CYS A 30 -11.46 23.06 22.25
CA CYS A 30 -10.62 23.50 21.11
C CYS A 30 -11.44 24.09 19.96
N GLN A 31 -12.76 23.97 20.00
CA GLN A 31 -13.68 24.41 18.95
C GLN A 31 -13.36 23.84 17.56
N MET A 32 -12.97 22.55 17.51
CA MET A 32 -12.54 21.87 16.31
C MET A 32 -13.31 20.59 16.04
N TYR A 33 -13.58 20.32 14.76
CA TYR A 33 -14.08 19.05 14.27
C TYR A 33 -12.94 18.06 14.06
N TRP A 34 -13.19 16.79 14.36
CA TRP A 34 -12.24 15.69 14.15
C TRP A 34 -12.86 14.68 13.20
N PHE A 35 -12.57 14.83 11.92
CA PHE A 35 -13.03 13.91 10.89
C PHE A 35 -12.37 12.53 11.05
N ASN A 36 -13.04 11.50 10.55
CA ASN A 36 -12.49 10.16 10.55
C ASN A 36 -11.20 10.12 9.73
N THR A 37 -10.18 9.47 10.27
CA THR A 37 -8.90 9.28 9.59
C THR A 37 -8.71 7.82 9.19
N PHE A 38 -7.93 7.60 8.16
CA PHE A 38 -7.45 6.31 7.72
C PHE A 38 -5.98 6.41 7.31
N ALA A 39 -5.29 5.28 7.31
CA ALA A 39 -3.90 5.26 6.85
C ALA A 39 -3.85 5.28 5.32
N SER A 40 -2.94 6.08 4.76
CA SER A 40 -2.60 6.07 3.34
C SER A 40 -1.35 5.24 3.14
N CYS A 41 -1.40 4.30 2.20
CA CYS A 41 -0.34 3.33 1.94
C CYS A 41 -0.10 3.21 0.43
N VAL A 42 1.07 2.71 0.07
CA VAL A 42 1.37 2.29 -1.30
C VAL A 42 1.50 0.79 -1.39
N ILE A 43 1.24 0.22 -2.56
CA ILE A 43 1.59 -1.14 -2.93
C ILE A 43 2.17 -1.13 -4.34
N VAL A 44 3.34 -1.73 -4.52
CA VAL A 44 4.09 -1.69 -5.78
C VAL A 44 4.41 -3.10 -6.24
N MET A 45 3.86 -3.49 -7.38
CA MET A 45 4.32 -4.66 -8.11
C MET A 45 5.58 -4.30 -8.89
N VAL A 46 6.73 -4.78 -8.43
CA VAL A 46 8.03 -4.50 -9.04
C VAL A 46 8.31 -5.54 -10.12
N VAL A 47 8.57 -5.06 -11.35
CA VAL A 47 8.77 -5.90 -12.54
C VAL A 47 10.10 -5.54 -13.20
N ASN A 48 10.88 -6.55 -13.60
CA ASN A 48 12.12 -6.34 -14.32
C ASN A 48 11.95 -6.47 -15.86
N GLU A 49 13.03 -6.23 -16.62
CA GLU A 49 13.07 -6.30 -18.10
C GLU A 49 12.79 -7.70 -18.67
N PHE A 50 12.84 -8.73 -17.83
CA PHE A 50 12.52 -10.11 -18.22
C PHE A 50 11.07 -10.49 -17.86
N GLN A 51 10.27 -9.52 -17.41
CA GLN A 51 8.88 -9.72 -16.94
C GLN A 51 8.78 -10.60 -15.70
N GLU A 52 9.84 -10.72 -14.90
CA GLU A 52 9.78 -11.35 -13.61
C GLU A 52 9.31 -10.35 -12.55
N ILE A 53 8.57 -10.83 -11.56
CA ILE A 53 8.00 -10.04 -10.47
C ILE A 53 8.82 -10.28 -9.20
N ALA A 54 9.17 -9.20 -8.49
CA ALA A 54 9.75 -9.33 -7.16
C ALA A 54 8.66 -9.70 -6.16
N MET A 55 8.84 -10.86 -5.51
CA MET A 55 7.97 -11.34 -4.43
C MET A 55 8.75 -11.32 -3.12
N LEU A 56 8.13 -10.77 -2.06
CA LEU A 56 8.75 -10.56 -0.77
C LEU A 56 8.15 -11.50 0.28
N HIS A 57 9.00 -12.15 1.03
CA HIS A 57 8.62 -12.88 2.23
C HIS A 57 8.87 -12.01 3.46
N GLN A 58 7.82 -11.76 4.23
CA GLN A 58 7.83 -10.95 5.45
C GLN A 58 7.10 -11.73 6.55
N SER A 59 7.84 -12.41 7.42
CA SER A 59 7.29 -13.35 8.41
C SER A 59 6.28 -12.70 9.39
N TYR A 60 6.42 -11.40 9.65
CA TYR A 60 5.44 -10.65 10.45
C TYR A 60 4.08 -10.46 9.75
N ILE A 61 4.01 -10.66 8.43
CA ILE A 61 2.77 -10.63 7.64
C ILE A 61 2.22 -12.04 7.46
N SER A 62 3.07 -12.98 7.00
CA SER A 62 2.71 -14.38 6.76
C SER A 62 3.96 -15.25 6.63
N ASP A 63 3.90 -16.47 7.17
CA ASP A 63 4.91 -17.52 6.94
C ASP A 63 4.64 -18.33 5.67
N GLU A 64 3.43 -18.23 5.09
CA GLU A 64 2.99 -19.05 3.95
C GLU A 64 2.97 -18.28 2.63
N PHE A 65 2.58 -16.99 2.66
CA PHE A 65 2.34 -16.19 1.47
C PHE A 65 3.35 -15.07 1.35
N GLU A 66 3.68 -14.74 0.10
CA GLU A 66 4.53 -13.63 -0.28
C GLU A 66 3.69 -12.41 -0.74
N THR A 67 4.29 -11.23 -0.65
CA THR A 67 3.63 -9.97 -0.97
C THR A 67 4.44 -9.17 -2.00
N PHE A 68 3.84 -8.10 -2.51
CA PHE A 68 4.53 -7.03 -3.21
C PHE A 68 5.10 -6.03 -2.19
N VAL A 69 6.00 -5.15 -2.64
CA VAL A 69 6.47 -4.01 -1.85
C VAL A 69 5.27 -3.20 -1.37
N ALA A 70 5.21 -2.88 -0.08
CA ALA A 70 4.10 -2.07 0.45
C ALA A 70 4.50 -1.35 1.73
N GLY A 71 4.11 -0.07 1.85
CA GLY A 71 4.41 0.70 3.04
C GLY A 71 3.47 1.87 3.27
N PHE A 72 3.61 2.48 4.44
CA PHE A 72 2.85 3.67 4.79
C PHE A 72 3.45 4.91 4.14
N MET A 73 2.57 5.79 3.69
CA MET A 73 2.98 7.13 3.30
C MET A 73 3.38 7.93 4.54
N THR A 74 4.44 8.72 4.41
CA THR A 74 4.88 9.66 5.45
C THR A 74 4.39 11.08 5.16
N PRO A 75 4.22 11.92 6.21
CA PRO A 75 3.81 13.31 6.00
C PRO A 75 4.76 14.06 5.07
N GLY A 76 4.20 14.70 4.04
CA GLY A 76 4.95 15.54 3.09
C GLY A 76 5.39 14.84 1.81
N GLU A 77 5.17 13.53 1.66
CA GLU A 77 5.45 12.84 0.41
C GLU A 77 4.17 12.59 -0.42
N THR A 78 4.33 12.46 -1.73
CA THR A 78 3.28 11.97 -2.63
C THR A 78 3.27 10.44 -2.66
N ALA A 79 2.20 9.84 -3.21
CA ALA A 79 2.12 8.39 -3.33
C ALA A 79 3.21 7.82 -4.24
N GLU A 80 3.60 8.55 -5.30
CA GLU A 80 4.70 8.17 -6.19
C GLU A 80 6.05 8.21 -5.47
N GLN A 81 6.28 9.21 -4.64
CA GLN A 81 7.51 9.31 -3.83
C GLN A 81 7.59 8.17 -2.81
N ALA A 82 6.47 7.87 -2.13
CA ALA A 82 6.37 6.73 -1.22
C ALA A 82 6.66 5.40 -1.94
N ALA A 83 6.07 5.18 -3.13
CA ALA A 83 6.28 3.97 -3.90
C ALA A 83 7.76 3.76 -4.28
N VAL A 84 8.43 4.81 -4.75
CA VAL A 84 9.87 4.74 -5.08
C VAL A 84 10.72 4.51 -3.84
N ARG A 85 10.42 5.19 -2.73
CA ARG A 85 11.13 5.04 -1.45
C ARG A 85 11.01 3.61 -0.92
N GLU A 86 9.80 3.04 -0.87
CA GLU A 86 9.58 1.69 -0.35
C GLU A 86 10.31 0.63 -1.20
N VAL A 87 10.29 0.74 -2.55
CA VAL A 87 11.06 -0.16 -3.42
C VAL A 87 12.56 -0.07 -3.12
N LYS A 88 13.08 1.15 -2.89
CA LYS A 88 14.47 1.37 -2.56
C LYS A 88 14.82 0.83 -1.17
N GLU A 89 13.95 1.05 -0.18
CA GLU A 89 14.18 0.64 1.21
C GLU A 89 14.07 -0.89 1.37
N GLU A 90 13.04 -1.52 0.81
CA GLU A 90 12.79 -2.95 1.00
C GLU A 90 13.66 -3.85 0.11
N LEU A 91 13.97 -3.42 -1.14
CA LEU A 91 14.67 -4.24 -2.13
C LEU A 91 16.04 -3.69 -2.59
N GLY A 92 16.36 -2.44 -2.26
CA GLY A 92 17.58 -1.77 -2.74
C GLY A 92 17.56 -1.41 -4.23
N LEU A 93 16.41 -1.49 -4.89
CA LEU A 93 16.27 -1.27 -6.33
C LEU A 93 15.92 0.19 -6.66
N GLU A 94 16.36 0.63 -7.86
CA GLU A 94 16.00 1.94 -8.42
C GLU A 94 14.86 1.77 -9.43
N VAL A 95 13.75 2.48 -9.21
CA VAL A 95 12.61 2.50 -10.13
C VAL A 95 12.95 3.40 -11.32
N GLU A 96 12.96 2.82 -12.54
CA GLU A 96 13.18 3.57 -13.79
C GLU A 96 11.89 4.21 -14.31
N HIS A 97 10.78 3.52 -14.13
CA HIS A 97 9.45 3.99 -14.52
C HIS A 97 8.41 3.50 -13.52
N LEU A 98 7.47 4.36 -13.18
CA LEU A 98 6.37 4.06 -12.26
C LEU A 98 5.04 4.31 -12.97
N GLU A 99 4.17 3.30 -13.00
CA GLU A 99 2.84 3.38 -13.58
C GLU A 99 1.79 3.30 -12.48
N TYR A 100 0.90 4.31 -12.40
CA TYR A 100 -0.19 4.30 -11.44
C TYR A 100 -1.28 3.33 -11.88
N ALA A 101 -1.65 2.40 -11.01
CA ALA A 101 -2.60 1.32 -11.26
C ALA A 101 -3.92 1.45 -10.49
N GLY A 102 -4.15 2.60 -9.87
CA GLY A 102 -5.41 2.90 -9.18
C GLY A 102 -5.29 3.02 -7.66
N THR A 103 -6.43 3.27 -7.06
CA THR A 103 -6.56 3.40 -5.60
C THR A 103 -7.61 2.42 -5.10
N HIS A 104 -7.29 1.68 -4.04
CA HIS A 104 -8.12 0.59 -3.52
C HIS A 104 -8.29 0.71 -2.01
N TRP A 105 -9.50 0.45 -1.52
CA TRP A 105 -9.79 0.43 -0.09
C TRP A 105 -9.51 -0.95 0.49
N PHE A 106 -8.59 -1.03 1.44
CA PHE A 106 -8.33 -2.26 2.20
C PHE A 106 -9.11 -2.25 3.52
N ALA A 107 -10.33 -2.77 3.47
CA ALA A 107 -11.30 -2.69 4.56
C ALA A 107 -10.83 -3.32 5.88
N LYS A 108 -10.04 -4.40 5.82
CA LYS A 108 -9.56 -5.12 7.01
C LYS A 108 -8.72 -4.25 7.95
N ARG A 109 -7.99 -3.27 7.40
CA ARG A 109 -7.10 -2.37 8.15
C ARG A 109 -7.48 -0.89 8.05
N GLU A 110 -8.61 -0.58 7.41
CA GLU A 110 -9.04 0.81 7.12
C GLU A 110 -7.91 1.61 6.44
N GLN A 111 -7.34 1.06 5.37
CA GLN A 111 -6.22 1.65 4.63
C GLN A 111 -6.65 2.01 3.21
N LEU A 112 -6.19 3.15 2.73
CA LEU A 112 -6.26 3.55 1.33
C LEU A 112 -4.95 3.14 0.65
N MET A 113 -5.01 2.17 -0.28
CA MET A 113 -3.85 1.64 -0.98
C MET A 113 -3.73 2.32 -2.35
N HIS A 114 -2.65 3.07 -2.57
CA HIS A 114 -2.25 3.59 -3.88
C HIS A 114 -1.41 2.52 -4.57
N ALA A 115 -1.92 1.99 -5.66
CA ALA A 115 -1.34 0.85 -6.36
C ALA A 115 -0.49 1.29 -7.55
N PHE A 116 0.70 0.69 -7.69
CA PHE A 116 1.64 1.00 -8.76
C PHE A 116 2.27 -0.26 -9.36
N ILE A 117 2.70 -0.14 -10.61
CA ILE A 117 3.64 -1.06 -11.24
C ILE A 117 4.97 -0.31 -11.36
N GLY A 118 6.02 -0.82 -10.73
CA GLY A 118 7.36 -0.25 -10.76
C GLY A 118 8.28 -1.06 -11.67
N TYR A 119 8.83 -0.42 -12.70
CA TYR A 119 9.76 -1.06 -13.63
C TYR A 119 11.20 -0.77 -13.22
N VAL A 120 11.99 -1.83 -13.10
CA VAL A 120 13.38 -1.79 -12.64
C VAL A 120 14.29 -2.63 -13.54
N LYS A 121 15.61 -2.45 -13.44
CA LYS A 121 16.59 -3.41 -13.96
C LYS A 121 16.78 -4.56 -12.98
N LYS A 122 16.86 -5.79 -13.49
CA LYS A 122 17.15 -6.96 -12.67
C LYS A 122 18.53 -6.81 -12.02
N ARG A 123 18.53 -6.89 -10.70
CA ARG A 123 19.74 -6.88 -9.86
C ARG A 123 19.53 -7.79 -8.66
N ASP A 124 20.60 -8.09 -7.95
CA ASP A 124 20.52 -8.70 -6.64
C ASP A 124 19.84 -7.74 -5.67
N PHE A 125 19.02 -8.28 -4.79
CA PHE A 125 18.33 -7.49 -3.78
C PHE A 125 19.26 -7.09 -2.65
N VAL A 126 19.07 -5.87 -2.15
CA VAL A 126 19.62 -5.39 -0.88
C VAL A 126 18.45 -5.18 0.07
N LEU A 127 18.17 -6.21 0.85
CA LEU A 127 16.97 -6.28 1.69
C LEU A 127 17.11 -5.42 2.95
N SER A 128 16.00 -4.78 3.35
CA SER A 128 15.85 -4.16 4.65
C SER A 128 15.70 -5.23 5.76
N THR A 129 15.71 -4.80 7.01
CA THR A 129 15.46 -5.70 8.15
C THR A 129 14.01 -6.20 8.25
N GLU A 130 13.09 -5.60 7.51
CA GLU A 130 11.66 -5.95 7.49
C GLU A 130 11.36 -7.09 6.49
N VAL A 131 12.25 -7.32 5.53
CA VAL A 131 12.11 -8.34 4.49
C VAL A 131 13.03 -9.51 4.81
N ASN A 132 12.45 -10.69 5.07
CA ASN A 132 13.22 -11.89 5.38
C ASN A 132 13.86 -12.50 4.13
N ASP A 133 13.16 -12.47 3.01
CA ASP A 133 13.63 -12.97 1.72
C ASP A 133 12.88 -12.28 0.57
N ALA A 134 13.51 -12.21 -0.60
CA ALA A 134 12.88 -11.74 -1.83
C ALA A 134 13.40 -12.53 -3.03
N ASN A 135 12.49 -12.84 -3.95
CA ASN A 135 12.80 -13.63 -5.13
C ASN A 135 12.21 -13.02 -6.38
N TRP A 136 12.97 -13.08 -7.49
CA TRP A 136 12.43 -12.88 -8.82
C TRP A 136 11.64 -14.13 -9.23
N VAL A 137 10.35 -13.95 -9.49
CA VAL A 137 9.40 -15.02 -9.77
C VAL A 137 8.81 -14.81 -11.17
N THR A 138 8.66 -15.89 -11.91
CA THR A 138 7.99 -15.77 -13.21
C THR A 138 6.54 -15.33 -13.04
N PHE A 139 6.02 -14.74 -14.09
CA PHE A 139 4.65 -14.25 -14.11
C PHE A 139 3.63 -15.37 -13.77
N GLU A 140 3.83 -16.58 -14.29
CA GLU A 140 2.92 -17.72 -14.09
C GLU A 140 3.00 -18.29 -12.67
N GLU A 141 4.11 -18.09 -11.98
CA GLU A 141 4.31 -18.59 -10.61
C GLU A 141 3.83 -17.61 -9.54
N ALA A 142 3.86 -16.31 -9.81
CA ALA A 142 3.51 -15.29 -8.82
C ALA A 142 2.14 -15.53 -8.14
N PRO A 143 1.04 -15.86 -8.85
CA PRO A 143 -0.27 -16.08 -8.21
C PRO A 143 -0.29 -17.22 -7.20
N LYS A 144 0.61 -18.21 -7.34
CA LYS A 144 0.69 -19.37 -6.43
C LYS A 144 1.34 -19.03 -5.09
N ARG A 145 2.12 -17.94 -5.07
CA ARG A 145 2.80 -17.45 -3.87
C ARG A 145 2.02 -16.35 -3.15
N MET A 146 1.11 -15.68 -3.86
CA MET A 146 0.29 -14.59 -3.33
C MET A 146 -0.75 -15.08 -2.32
N PHE A 147 -1.24 -14.17 -1.48
CA PHE A 147 -2.41 -14.42 -0.66
C PHE A 147 -3.59 -14.88 -1.52
N PRO A 148 -4.54 -15.67 -0.97
CA PRO A 148 -5.72 -16.11 -1.72
C PRO A 148 -6.47 -14.94 -2.36
N ASP A 149 -6.93 -15.15 -3.61
CA ASP A 149 -7.70 -14.14 -4.33
C ASP A 149 -9.09 -13.96 -3.66
N ARG A 150 -9.26 -12.80 -3.01
CA ARG A 150 -10.50 -12.40 -2.35
C ARG A 150 -10.90 -11.02 -2.85
N PRO A 151 -12.20 -10.68 -2.84
CA PRO A 151 -12.65 -9.34 -3.21
C PRO A 151 -11.86 -8.25 -2.46
N GLY A 152 -11.30 -7.28 -3.19
CA GLY A 152 -10.49 -6.20 -2.64
C GLY A 152 -9.03 -6.53 -2.35
N ASN A 153 -8.54 -7.73 -2.70
CA ASN A 153 -7.10 -8.03 -2.63
C ASN A 153 -6.35 -7.26 -3.72
N THR A 154 -5.68 -6.18 -3.32
CA THR A 154 -4.97 -5.26 -4.23
C THR A 154 -3.84 -5.96 -4.98
N GLN A 155 -3.19 -6.94 -4.38
CA GLN A 155 -2.13 -7.73 -5.01
C GLN A 155 -2.64 -8.44 -6.28
N HIS A 156 -3.80 -9.13 -6.20
CA HIS A 156 -4.42 -9.76 -7.36
C HIS A 156 -5.01 -8.77 -8.36
N ILE A 157 -5.47 -7.60 -7.89
CA ILE A 157 -5.93 -6.54 -8.79
C ILE A 157 -4.77 -6.05 -9.65
N LEU A 158 -3.62 -5.72 -9.06
CA LEU A 158 -2.40 -5.33 -9.77
C LEU A 158 -1.94 -6.39 -10.76
N TYR A 159 -1.88 -7.64 -10.32
CA TYR A 159 -1.50 -8.76 -11.15
C TYR A 159 -2.40 -8.87 -12.41
N ARG A 160 -3.72 -8.79 -12.24
CA ARG A 160 -4.66 -8.83 -13.39
C ARG A 160 -4.53 -7.63 -14.32
N GLN A 161 -4.30 -6.44 -13.80
CA GLN A 161 -4.08 -5.23 -14.61
C GLN A 161 -2.83 -5.37 -15.47
N TYR A 162 -1.73 -5.82 -14.87
CA TYR A 162 -0.50 -6.09 -15.60
C TYR A 162 -0.68 -7.17 -16.67
N THR A 163 -1.40 -8.26 -16.35
CA THR A 163 -1.74 -9.32 -17.33
C THR A 163 -2.48 -8.77 -18.53
N ALA A 164 -3.48 -7.94 -18.31
CA ALA A 164 -4.26 -7.33 -19.38
C ALA A 164 -3.39 -6.43 -20.27
N HIS A 165 -2.43 -5.70 -19.65
CA HIS A 165 -1.51 -4.82 -20.36
C HIS A 165 -0.54 -5.58 -21.29
N ILE A 166 0.05 -6.69 -20.80
CA ILE A 166 1.00 -7.49 -21.61
C ILE A 166 0.32 -8.32 -22.70
N ASN A 167 -0.91 -8.82 -22.47
CA ASN A 167 -1.67 -9.61 -23.44
C ASN A 167 -2.40 -8.74 -24.49
N GLY A 168 -2.54 -7.45 -24.26
CA GLY A 168 -3.17 -6.51 -25.18
C GLY A 168 -2.19 -5.83 -26.18
N LYS A 169 -0.91 -6.16 -26.08
CA LYS A 169 0.16 -5.75 -27.02
C LYS A 169 0.47 -6.88 -27.97
#